data_55485af8a345514bd1defb6295325b4c
#
_entry.id   55485af8a345514bd1defb6295325b4c
#
_cell.length_a   1.000
_cell.length_b   1.000
_cell.length_c   1.000
_cell.angle_alpha   90.00
_cell.angle_beta   90.00
_cell.angle_gamma   90.00
#
_symmetry.space_group_name_H-M   'P 1'
#
loop_
_entity.id
_entity.type
_entity.pdbx_description
1 polymer ?
#
loop_
_entity_poly.entity_id
_entity_poly.type
_entity_poly.pdbx_seq_one_letter_code
_entity_poly.pdbx_strand_id
1 'polypeptide(L)'
;MANQSNRASGSTPRSLSGLLPFLRPYQGRIALAILFLVLAAASTLVLPVALKSLIDSGLVAAEPGQRVMALRGHFASLFAVGAALGLFSAARFYMVSWLGERVTADLRNAVYAHVLEQSPEFFETTQTGEVLSRLTTDTTLVQTVVGSSLSMGLRNTVMGIGAMGMLIVTNPVVMTQVLGILVLVVLPSAYFGRRVRKLSRTSQDRVADSSAIAAEVLNAIPVVQSYTQEQREASRFAVATENAFDTARKRTRVRAMLVAFIISATFGALLWGLYQGTQAVLAGTISAGHLGQTVVFVLILVSSVAVLSEVYGDLLRAAGATERLMELLETRSPVVEPIAPRVLPAAQGGSSMQLSGVSFNYPSRPLQAALRDIDLEVRPGETVALVGPSGAGKSTVLQLLLRFYDAQKGLVAIDGVPVRELALATLRQRVGIVPQDSVVFSTSAMDNIRYGRPDASDDEVIAAAKAAFAHDFISALPEGYATYLGERGVRLSGGQRQRIAIARAMLKNPPLLLLDEATSALDAESERMVQAALESAMRGRTTLVIAHRLATVQRADRIVVLDHGHIVDTGTHAELVARGGLYARLAAMQFELEPASPVSGA
;
A
#
# COMPACT_ATOMS: atom_id res chain seq x y z
N MET A 1 -1.77 5.66 -22.46
CA MET A 1 -3.11 5.29 -21.98
C MET A 1 -3.80 4.25 -22.89
N ALA A 2 -3.19 3.13 -23.15
CA ALA A 2 -3.83 2.04 -23.91
C ALA A 2 -3.10 0.74 -23.59
N ASN A 3 -3.42 0.07 -22.48
CA ASN A 3 -3.28 -1.39 -22.32
C ASN A 3 -3.70 -1.94 -20.92
N GLN A 4 -4.43 -1.16 -20.10
CA GLN A 4 -4.90 -1.67 -18.79
C GLN A 4 -6.34 -2.22 -18.78
N SER A 5 -7.07 -2.16 -19.91
CA SER A 5 -8.49 -2.54 -19.93
C SER A 5 -8.78 -4.02 -20.23
N ASN A 6 -7.79 -4.89 -20.40
CA ASN A 6 -8.01 -6.27 -20.88
C ASN A 6 -7.52 -7.40 -19.97
N ARG A 7 -7.22 -7.16 -18.70
CA ARG A 7 -6.88 -8.19 -17.70
C ARG A 7 -7.89 -8.31 -16.56
N ALA A 8 -9.18 -8.22 -16.86
CA ALA A 8 -10.20 -8.79 -16.01
C ALA A 8 -10.31 -10.32 -16.27
N SER A 9 -9.21 -11.04 -16.27
CA SER A 9 -9.19 -12.49 -16.11
C SER A 9 -9.73 -12.76 -14.70
N GLY A 10 -10.90 -13.38 -14.60
CA GLY A 10 -11.58 -13.61 -13.35
C GLY A 10 -10.61 -14.24 -12.34
N SER A 11 -10.28 -13.51 -11.27
CA SER A 11 -9.47 -14.02 -10.18
C SER A 11 -10.03 -15.36 -9.71
N THR A 12 -9.22 -16.39 -9.78
CA THR A 12 -9.62 -17.74 -9.36
C THR A 12 -9.15 -17.95 -7.92
N PRO A 13 -9.84 -18.80 -7.12
CA PRO A 13 -9.38 -19.14 -5.77
C PRO A 13 -7.94 -19.69 -5.72
N ARG A 14 -7.37 -20.10 -6.87
CA ARG A 14 -5.97 -20.55 -6.98
C ARG A 14 -4.97 -19.44 -6.64
N SER A 15 -5.29 -18.18 -6.83
CA SER A 15 -4.40 -17.06 -6.48
C SER A 15 -4.12 -16.98 -4.97
N LEU A 16 -4.99 -17.56 -4.13
CA LEU A 16 -4.75 -17.67 -2.69
C LEU A 16 -3.55 -18.55 -2.33
N SER A 17 -3.05 -19.38 -3.25
CA SER A 17 -1.82 -20.17 -3.03
C SER A 17 -0.60 -19.29 -2.76
N GLY A 18 -0.57 -18.04 -3.21
CA GLY A 18 0.46 -17.06 -2.88
C GLY A 18 0.59 -16.76 -1.37
N LEU A 19 -0.44 -17.07 -0.57
CA LEU A 19 -0.40 -16.91 0.89
C LEU A 19 0.27 -18.11 1.60
N LEU A 20 0.50 -19.24 0.93
CA LEU A 20 1.08 -20.44 1.55
C LEU A 20 2.43 -20.20 2.23
N PRO A 21 3.39 -19.43 1.68
CA PRO A 21 4.64 -19.12 2.36
C PRO A 21 4.43 -18.45 3.71
N PHE A 22 3.43 -17.57 3.82
CA PHE A 22 3.08 -16.83 5.05
C PHE A 22 2.30 -17.67 6.07
N LEU A 23 1.65 -18.76 5.64
CA LEU A 23 0.91 -19.69 6.49
C LEU A 23 1.81 -20.82 7.03
N ARG A 24 2.82 -21.25 6.29
CA ARG A 24 3.71 -22.37 6.66
C ARG A 24 4.35 -22.27 8.05
N PRO A 25 4.82 -21.10 8.53
CA PRO A 25 5.42 -21.00 9.86
C PRO A 25 4.43 -21.31 10.99
N TYR A 26 3.12 -21.25 10.73
CA TYR A 26 2.05 -21.36 11.74
C TYR A 26 1.26 -22.67 11.67
N GLN A 27 1.79 -23.73 11.05
CA GLN A 27 1.12 -25.03 10.85
C GLN A 27 0.56 -25.63 12.14
N GLY A 28 1.28 -25.55 13.26
CA GLY A 28 0.81 -26.03 14.56
C GLY A 28 -0.45 -25.33 15.05
N ARG A 29 -0.54 -24.01 14.87
CA ARG A 29 -1.75 -23.23 15.23
C ARG A 29 -2.90 -23.49 14.28
N ILE A 30 -2.62 -23.71 13.01
CA ILE A 30 -3.63 -24.11 12.01
C ILE A 30 -4.23 -25.47 12.41
N ALA A 31 -3.40 -26.45 12.77
CA ALA A 31 -3.86 -27.76 13.22
C ALA A 31 -4.75 -27.67 14.47
N LEU A 32 -4.37 -26.85 15.46
CA LEU A 32 -5.20 -26.58 16.65
C LEU A 32 -6.54 -25.90 16.29
N ALA A 33 -6.50 -24.92 15.38
CA ALA A 33 -7.71 -24.26 14.91
C ALA A 33 -8.68 -25.23 14.23
N ILE A 34 -8.15 -26.17 13.41
CA ILE A 34 -8.93 -27.22 12.76
C ILE A 34 -9.49 -28.20 13.81
N LEU A 35 -8.70 -28.59 14.81
CA LEU A 35 -9.18 -29.44 15.89
C LEU A 35 -10.36 -28.81 16.62
N PHE A 36 -10.21 -27.57 17.08
CA PHE A 36 -11.29 -26.87 17.77
C PHE A 36 -12.50 -26.61 16.86
N LEU A 37 -12.28 -26.42 15.55
CA LEU A 37 -13.35 -26.32 14.57
C LEU A 37 -14.17 -27.61 14.50
N VAL A 38 -13.52 -28.76 14.41
CA VAL A 38 -14.19 -30.07 14.33
C VAL A 38 -14.94 -30.36 15.64
N LEU A 39 -14.32 -30.07 16.81
CA LEU A 39 -14.99 -30.24 18.11
C LEU A 39 -16.20 -29.32 18.26
N ALA A 40 -16.12 -28.07 17.83
CA ALA A 40 -17.26 -27.15 17.85
C ALA A 40 -18.39 -27.59 16.90
N ALA A 41 -18.02 -28.05 15.69
CA ALA A 41 -19.01 -28.56 14.73
C ALA A 41 -19.69 -29.84 15.25
N ALA A 42 -18.94 -30.77 15.82
CA ALA A 42 -19.47 -31.98 16.44
C ALA A 42 -20.43 -31.64 17.61
N SER A 43 -20.04 -30.74 18.49
CA SER A 43 -20.90 -30.27 19.59
C SER A 43 -22.22 -29.67 19.06
N THR A 44 -22.16 -28.92 17.95
CA THR A 44 -23.36 -28.36 17.30
C THR A 44 -24.27 -29.47 16.73
N LEU A 45 -23.71 -30.50 16.10
CA LEU A 45 -24.47 -31.62 15.53
C LEU A 45 -25.05 -32.56 16.58
N VAL A 46 -24.47 -32.65 17.76
CA VAL A 46 -24.99 -33.43 18.89
C VAL A 46 -26.22 -32.76 19.54
N LEU A 47 -26.32 -31.44 19.47
CA LEU A 47 -27.41 -30.68 20.10
C LEU A 47 -28.82 -31.13 19.68
N PRO A 48 -29.14 -31.35 18.37
CA PRO A 48 -30.45 -31.87 17.95
C PRO A 48 -30.75 -33.29 18.47
N VAL A 49 -29.71 -34.14 18.62
CA VAL A 49 -29.81 -35.48 19.14
C VAL A 49 -30.15 -35.44 20.63
N ALA A 50 -29.47 -34.59 21.39
CA ALA A 50 -29.74 -34.37 22.82
C ALA A 50 -31.14 -33.77 23.06
N LEU A 51 -31.59 -32.87 22.14
CA LEU A 51 -32.94 -32.31 22.19
C LEU A 51 -34.02 -33.38 21.95
N LYS A 52 -33.80 -34.27 20.97
CA LYS A 52 -34.70 -35.43 20.74
C LYS A 52 -34.84 -36.29 22.02
N SER A 53 -33.69 -36.64 22.62
CA SER A 53 -33.65 -37.44 23.84
C SER A 53 -34.40 -36.77 25.03
N LEU A 54 -34.25 -35.44 25.17
CA LEU A 54 -35.00 -34.67 26.17
C LEU A 54 -36.50 -34.74 25.95
N ILE A 55 -36.98 -34.61 24.72
CA ILE A 55 -38.42 -34.61 24.37
C ILE A 55 -38.99 -36.02 24.56
N ASP A 56 -38.36 -37.03 23.96
CA ASP A 56 -38.90 -38.39 23.89
C ASP A 56 -38.85 -39.10 25.25
N SER A 57 -37.74 -39.03 25.98
CA SER A 57 -37.56 -39.73 27.26
C SER A 57 -37.83 -38.86 28.50
N GLY A 58 -37.64 -37.52 28.39
CA GLY A 58 -37.82 -36.59 29.50
C GLY A 58 -39.26 -36.08 29.66
N LEU A 59 -40.00 -35.84 28.57
CA LEU A 59 -41.33 -35.22 28.60
C LEU A 59 -42.46 -36.23 28.34
N VAL A 60 -42.26 -37.22 27.50
CA VAL A 60 -43.32 -38.13 27.02
C VAL A 60 -43.33 -39.45 27.80
N ALA A 61 -42.17 -39.96 28.23
CA ALA A 61 -42.08 -41.25 28.94
C ALA A 61 -41.90 -41.03 30.46
N ALA A 62 -42.56 -41.83 31.26
CA ALA A 62 -42.37 -42.10 32.69
C ALA A 62 -43.41 -41.56 33.68
N GLU A 63 -43.54 -42.28 34.78
CA GLU A 63 -44.32 -41.89 35.96
C GLU A 63 -43.83 -40.56 36.58
N PRO A 64 -44.72 -39.78 37.23
CA PRO A 64 -44.41 -38.40 37.68
C PRO A 64 -43.19 -38.26 38.54
N GLY A 65 -42.84 -39.22 39.39
CA GLY A 65 -41.64 -39.16 40.27
C GLY A 65 -40.31 -39.38 39.55
N GLN A 66 -40.26 -40.16 38.50
CA GLN A 66 -39.06 -40.45 37.72
C GLN A 66 -38.78 -39.36 36.69
N ARG A 67 -39.78 -38.60 36.27
CA ARG A 67 -39.65 -37.49 35.29
C ARG A 67 -38.69 -36.41 35.76
N VAL A 68 -38.76 -36.00 37.04
CA VAL A 68 -37.90 -34.92 37.56
C VAL A 68 -36.43 -35.31 37.54
N MET A 69 -36.09 -36.57 37.83
CA MET A 69 -34.71 -37.04 37.86
C MET A 69 -34.16 -37.24 36.43
N ALA A 70 -34.95 -37.78 35.51
CA ALA A 70 -34.60 -37.90 34.12
C ALA A 70 -34.40 -36.53 33.46
N LEU A 71 -35.27 -35.56 33.70
CA LEU A 71 -35.17 -34.19 33.21
C LEU A 71 -33.87 -33.51 33.66
N ARG A 72 -33.47 -33.64 34.97
CA ARG A 72 -32.21 -33.08 35.47
C ARG A 72 -31.01 -33.61 34.71
N GLY A 73 -30.95 -34.91 34.42
CA GLY A 73 -29.85 -35.52 33.64
C GLY A 73 -29.78 -35.01 32.21
N HIS A 74 -30.93 -34.88 31.53
CA HIS A 74 -30.97 -34.36 30.15
C HIS A 74 -30.62 -32.86 30.07
N PHE A 75 -31.08 -32.04 31.03
CA PHE A 75 -30.68 -30.62 31.10
C PHE A 75 -29.19 -30.45 31.41
N ALA A 76 -28.64 -31.28 32.34
CA ALA A 76 -27.20 -31.26 32.62
C ALA A 76 -26.37 -31.64 31.39
N SER A 77 -26.81 -32.65 30.62
CA SER A 77 -26.12 -33.03 29.35
C SER A 77 -26.21 -31.95 28.26
N LEU A 78 -27.37 -31.30 28.10
CA LEU A 78 -27.53 -30.18 27.19
C LEU A 78 -26.65 -28.99 27.58
N PHE A 79 -26.59 -28.68 28.89
CA PHE A 79 -25.72 -27.64 29.42
C PHE A 79 -24.24 -27.96 29.14
N ALA A 80 -23.80 -29.21 29.37
CA ALA A 80 -22.43 -29.65 29.12
C ALA A 80 -22.08 -29.54 27.63
N VAL A 81 -22.97 -29.95 26.71
CA VAL A 81 -22.80 -29.78 25.25
C VAL A 81 -22.71 -28.29 24.88
N GLY A 82 -23.60 -27.45 25.48
CA GLY A 82 -23.58 -26.00 25.25
C GLY A 82 -22.27 -25.34 25.77
N ALA A 83 -21.81 -25.73 26.94
CA ALA A 83 -20.55 -25.26 27.51
C ALA A 83 -19.34 -25.70 26.66
N ALA A 84 -19.31 -26.96 26.22
CA ALA A 84 -18.28 -27.47 25.30
C ALA A 84 -18.29 -26.72 23.98
N LEU A 85 -19.45 -26.48 23.38
CA LEU A 85 -19.61 -25.69 22.17
C LEU A 85 -19.07 -24.26 22.34
N GLY A 86 -19.40 -23.60 23.48
CA GLY A 86 -18.90 -22.27 23.79
C GLY A 86 -17.37 -22.24 23.91
N LEU A 87 -16.78 -23.18 24.65
CA LEU A 87 -15.34 -23.29 24.86
C LEU A 87 -14.59 -23.54 23.53
N PHE A 88 -15.03 -24.55 22.77
CA PHE A 88 -14.37 -24.89 21.51
C PHE A 88 -14.54 -23.78 20.45
N SER A 89 -15.69 -23.11 20.42
CA SER A 89 -15.92 -21.97 19.53
C SER A 89 -15.03 -20.79 19.89
N ALA A 90 -14.87 -20.47 21.17
CA ALA A 90 -14.00 -19.40 21.66
C ALA A 90 -12.52 -19.70 21.35
N ALA A 91 -12.06 -20.93 21.64
CA ALA A 91 -10.69 -21.35 21.35
C ALA A 91 -10.39 -21.28 19.85
N ARG A 92 -11.29 -21.80 19.00
CA ARG A 92 -11.20 -21.69 17.54
C ARG A 92 -11.12 -20.24 17.09
N PHE A 93 -12.05 -19.40 17.56
CA PHE A 93 -12.10 -17.97 17.19
C PHE A 93 -10.79 -17.27 17.52
N TYR A 94 -10.26 -17.47 18.72
CA TYR A 94 -8.98 -16.89 19.12
C TYR A 94 -7.84 -17.32 18.20
N MET A 95 -7.71 -18.63 17.93
CA MET A 95 -6.64 -19.15 17.08
C MET A 95 -6.70 -18.61 15.65
N VAL A 96 -7.90 -18.58 15.06
CA VAL A 96 -8.11 -18.14 13.68
C VAL A 96 -7.91 -16.61 13.55
N SER A 97 -8.46 -15.83 14.49
CA SER A 97 -8.27 -14.37 14.50
C SER A 97 -6.80 -14.00 14.68
N TRP A 98 -6.10 -14.66 15.62
CA TRP A 98 -4.67 -14.44 15.80
C TRP A 98 -3.87 -14.75 14.52
N LEU A 99 -4.23 -15.85 13.83
CA LEU A 99 -3.59 -16.22 12.58
C LEU A 99 -3.80 -15.16 11.49
N GLY A 100 -5.03 -14.65 11.38
CA GLY A 100 -5.37 -13.57 10.44
C GLY A 100 -4.54 -12.31 10.67
N GLU A 101 -4.44 -11.86 11.92
CA GLU A 101 -3.65 -10.68 12.30
C GLU A 101 -2.16 -10.90 12.01
N ARG A 102 -1.61 -12.06 12.39
CA ARG A 102 -0.19 -12.34 12.24
C ARG A 102 0.22 -12.45 10.77
N VAL A 103 -0.50 -13.22 9.97
CA VAL A 103 -0.23 -13.37 8.53
C VAL A 103 -0.32 -12.02 7.82
N THR A 104 -1.29 -11.19 8.22
CA THR A 104 -1.43 -9.84 7.66
C THR A 104 -0.25 -8.94 8.02
N ALA A 105 0.22 -8.99 9.26
CA ALA A 105 1.41 -8.24 9.67
C ALA A 105 2.67 -8.68 8.90
N ASP A 106 2.87 -9.99 8.75
CA ASP A 106 4.01 -10.53 8.00
C ASP A 106 3.94 -10.13 6.52
N LEU A 107 2.74 -10.19 5.92
CA LEU A 107 2.53 -9.80 4.53
C LEU A 107 2.77 -8.30 4.31
N ARG A 108 2.26 -7.43 5.21
CA ARG A 108 2.52 -5.99 5.16
C ARG A 108 4.01 -5.67 5.24
N ASN A 109 4.71 -6.30 6.17
CA ASN A 109 6.15 -6.11 6.34
C ASN A 109 6.92 -6.56 5.09
N ALA A 110 6.58 -7.73 4.53
CA ALA A 110 7.23 -8.24 3.32
C ALA A 110 7.01 -7.32 2.11
N VAL A 111 5.75 -6.90 1.88
CA VAL A 111 5.42 -5.99 0.77
C VAL A 111 6.11 -4.64 0.95
N TYR A 112 6.08 -4.07 2.16
CA TYR A 112 6.70 -2.77 2.42
C TYR A 112 8.22 -2.82 2.24
N ALA A 113 8.89 -3.83 2.79
CA ALA A 113 10.33 -4.02 2.62
C ALA A 113 10.69 -4.16 1.14
N HIS A 114 9.95 -4.98 0.39
CA HIS A 114 10.19 -5.18 -1.04
C HIS A 114 9.97 -3.90 -1.88
N VAL A 115 8.94 -3.11 -1.55
CA VAL A 115 8.66 -1.83 -2.24
C VAL A 115 9.77 -0.81 -1.97
N LEU A 116 10.37 -0.79 -0.79
CA LEU A 116 11.50 0.11 -0.47
C LEU A 116 12.77 -0.20 -1.29
N GLU A 117 12.93 -1.43 -1.78
CA GLU A 117 14.06 -1.86 -2.62
C GLU A 117 13.84 -1.54 -4.11
N GLN A 118 12.65 -1.11 -4.52
CA GLN A 118 12.38 -0.77 -5.91
C GLN A 118 13.09 0.51 -6.34
N SER A 119 13.46 0.57 -7.63
CA SER A 119 14.06 1.78 -8.23
C SER A 119 13.03 2.91 -8.34
N PRO A 120 13.48 4.18 -8.45
CA PRO A 120 12.58 5.32 -8.70
C PRO A 120 11.69 5.15 -9.94
N GLU A 121 12.11 4.40 -10.95
CA GLU A 121 11.31 4.06 -12.14
C GLU A 121 9.96 3.42 -11.78
N PHE A 122 9.94 2.55 -10.77
CA PHE A 122 8.72 1.95 -10.27
C PHE A 122 7.72 3.02 -9.80
N PHE A 123 8.21 4.03 -9.08
CA PHE A 123 7.37 5.11 -8.54
C PHE A 123 6.97 6.16 -9.60
N GLU A 124 7.67 6.22 -10.75
CA GLU A 124 7.22 7.04 -11.88
C GLU A 124 6.02 6.42 -12.59
N THR A 125 5.95 5.10 -12.64
CA THR A 125 4.90 4.35 -13.35
C THR A 125 3.75 3.92 -12.44
N THR A 126 4.01 3.77 -11.15
CA THR A 126 3.05 3.32 -10.12
C THR A 126 2.77 4.44 -9.13
N GLN A 127 1.49 4.82 -9.01
CA GLN A 127 1.10 5.87 -8.07
C GLN A 127 1.30 5.41 -6.61
N THR A 128 1.89 6.23 -5.77
CA THR A 128 2.07 5.95 -4.33
C THR A 128 0.74 5.61 -3.63
N GLY A 129 -0.37 6.24 -4.03
CA GLY A 129 -1.71 5.94 -3.53
C GLY A 129 -2.17 4.52 -3.85
N GLU A 130 -1.76 3.96 -5.00
CA GLU A 130 -2.04 2.56 -5.35
C GLU A 130 -1.29 1.60 -4.42
N VAL A 131 -0.01 1.84 -4.17
CA VAL A 131 0.80 1.04 -3.25
C VAL A 131 0.22 1.08 -1.82
N LEU A 132 -0.17 2.27 -1.34
CA LEU A 132 -0.82 2.43 -0.03
C LEU A 132 -2.16 1.70 0.04
N SER A 133 -2.97 1.74 -1.01
CA SER A 133 -4.22 1.00 -1.10
C SER A 133 -4.00 -0.51 -1.03
N ARG A 134 -2.97 -1.03 -1.71
CA ARG A 134 -2.60 -2.46 -1.64
C ARG A 134 -2.12 -2.84 -0.23
N LEU A 135 -1.32 -2.00 0.44
CA LEU A 135 -0.85 -2.22 1.81
C LEU A 135 -1.96 -2.15 2.87
N THR A 136 -3.04 -1.43 2.63
CA THR A 136 -4.14 -1.26 3.59
C THR A 136 -5.35 -2.11 3.22
N THR A 137 -5.99 -1.80 2.09
CA THR A 137 -7.27 -2.42 1.69
C THR A 137 -7.09 -3.87 1.29
N ASP A 138 -6.10 -4.19 0.43
CA ASP A 138 -5.91 -5.56 -0.05
C ASP A 138 -5.44 -6.50 1.06
N THR A 139 -4.56 -6.04 1.94
CA THR A 139 -4.15 -6.83 3.12
C THR A 139 -5.31 -7.07 4.09
N THR A 140 -6.25 -6.13 4.23
CA THR A 140 -7.46 -6.31 5.07
C THR A 140 -8.40 -7.35 4.48
N LEU A 141 -8.52 -7.44 3.15
CA LEU A 141 -9.28 -8.52 2.50
C LEU A 141 -8.65 -9.89 2.77
N VAL A 142 -7.33 -10.00 2.71
CA VAL A 142 -6.59 -11.21 3.09
C VAL A 142 -6.82 -11.56 4.57
N GLN A 143 -6.72 -10.56 5.46
CA GLN A 143 -6.99 -10.71 6.89
C GLN A 143 -8.38 -11.30 7.15
N THR A 144 -9.41 -10.79 6.48
CA THR A 144 -10.79 -11.27 6.61
C THR A 144 -10.88 -12.74 6.22
N VAL A 145 -10.26 -13.13 5.11
CA VAL A 145 -10.32 -14.53 4.65
C VAL A 145 -9.55 -15.47 5.57
N VAL A 146 -8.33 -15.15 5.95
CA VAL A 146 -7.50 -15.99 6.83
C VAL A 146 -8.05 -15.99 8.25
N GLY A 147 -8.49 -14.84 8.76
CA GLY A 147 -8.95 -14.63 10.15
C GLY A 147 -10.41 -15.03 10.41
N SER A 148 -11.22 -15.25 9.38
CA SER A 148 -12.63 -15.61 9.60
C SER A 148 -13.23 -16.49 8.49
N SER A 149 -13.25 -16.03 7.22
CA SER A 149 -14.07 -16.64 6.17
C SER A 149 -13.67 -18.09 5.87
N LEU A 150 -12.37 -18.42 5.84
CA LEU A 150 -11.88 -19.78 5.61
C LEU A 150 -12.33 -20.74 6.72
N SER A 151 -12.24 -20.30 7.98
CA SER A 151 -12.68 -21.07 9.13
C SER A 151 -14.22 -21.23 9.16
N MET A 152 -14.97 -20.18 8.80
CA MET A 152 -16.42 -20.24 8.68
C MET A 152 -16.84 -21.18 7.56
N GLY A 153 -16.15 -21.11 6.41
CA GLY A 153 -16.39 -22.00 5.28
C GLY A 153 -16.17 -23.47 5.65
N LEU A 154 -15.04 -23.79 6.24
CA LEU A 154 -14.71 -25.15 6.65
C LEU A 154 -15.70 -25.70 7.71
N ARG A 155 -16.02 -24.87 8.74
CA ARG A 155 -17.01 -25.23 9.74
C ARG A 155 -18.38 -25.52 9.11
N ASN A 156 -18.89 -24.64 8.25
CA ASN A 156 -20.20 -24.82 7.64
C ASN A 156 -20.22 -25.98 6.62
N THR A 157 -19.07 -26.29 5.99
CA THR A 157 -18.93 -27.51 5.19
C THR A 157 -19.09 -28.75 6.05
N VAL A 158 -18.39 -28.84 7.19
CA VAL A 158 -18.51 -29.96 8.13
C VAL A 158 -19.94 -30.07 8.69
N MET A 159 -20.52 -28.94 9.09
CA MET A 159 -21.90 -28.90 9.60
C MET A 159 -22.93 -29.28 8.54
N GLY A 160 -22.80 -28.77 7.30
CA GLY A 160 -23.71 -29.09 6.22
C GLY A 160 -23.65 -30.57 5.81
N ILE A 161 -22.44 -31.13 5.67
CA ILE A 161 -22.24 -32.56 5.39
C ILE A 161 -22.77 -33.41 6.56
N GLY A 162 -22.47 -33.01 7.80
CA GLY A 162 -22.95 -33.72 9.00
C GLY A 162 -24.47 -33.70 9.13
N ALA A 163 -25.11 -32.52 8.95
CA ALA A 163 -26.57 -32.40 8.99
C ALA A 163 -27.23 -33.18 7.84
N MET A 164 -26.63 -33.14 6.64
CA MET A 164 -27.11 -33.95 5.48
C MET A 164 -27.03 -35.45 5.78
N GLY A 165 -25.90 -35.93 6.29
CA GLY A 165 -25.72 -37.34 6.66
C GLY A 165 -26.71 -37.77 7.75
N MET A 166 -26.94 -36.95 8.76
CA MET A 166 -27.92 -37.23 9.81
C MET A 166 -29.35 -37.27 9.27
N LEU A 167 -29.72 -36.37 8.36
CA LEU A 167 -31.05 -36.38 7.71
C LEU A 167 -31.24 -37.60 6.79
N ILE A 168 -30.22 -38.02 6.06
CA ILE A 168 -30.28 -39.24 5.23
C ILE A 168 -30.54 -40.48 6.10
N VAL A 169 -29.86 -40.58 7.25
CA VAL A 169 -29.99 -41.72 8.16
C VAL A 169 -31.30 -41.69 8.94
N THR A 170 -31.75 -40.53 9.40
CA THR A 170 -32.92 -40.39 10.29
C THR A 170 -34.23 -40.23 9.53
N ASN A 171 -34.22 -39.49 8.41
CA ASN A 171 -35.44 -39.21 7.64
C ASN A 171 -35.16 -38.97 6.14
N PRO A 172 -34.92 -40.01 5.34
CA PRO A 172 -34.59 -39.89 3.90
C PRO A 172 -35.64 -39.18 3.06
N VAL A 173 -36.92 -39.29 3.45
CA VAL A 173 -38.06 -38.64 2.74
C VAL A 173 -37.95 -37.11 2.90
N VAL A 174 -37.74 -36.65 4.11
CA VAL A 174 -37.53 -35.20 4.37
C VAL A 174 -36.26 -34.70 3.65
N MET A 175 -35.21 -35.50 3.61
CA MET A 175 -33.98 -35.11 2.88
C MET A 175 -34.23 -34.90 1.40
N THR A 176 -35.01 -35.77 0.75
CA THR A 176 -35.39 -35.63 -0.67
C THR A 176 -36.20 -34.35 -0.90
N GLN A 177 -37.14 -34.04 0.01
CA GLN A 177 -37.96 -32.82 -0.07
C GLN A 177 -37.10 -31.58 0.11
N VAL A 178 -36.14 -31.56 1.10
CA VAL A 178 -35.21 -30.44 1.32
C VAL A 178 -34.33 -30.21 0.09
N LEU A 179 -33.82 -31.26 -0.53
CA LEU A 179 -33.06 -31.15 -1.79
C LEU A 179 -33.93 -30.53 -2.92
N GLY A 180 -35.14 -30.95 -3.09
CA GLY A 180 -36.06 -30.38 -4.09
C GLY A 180 -36.32 -28.89 -3.85
N ILE A 181 -36.58 -28.50 -2.60
CA ILE A 181 -36.78 -27.10 -2.19
C ILE A 181 -35.50 -26.28 -2.39
N LEU A 182 -34.35 -26.85 -2.02
CA LEU A 182 -33.05 -26.18 -2.19
C LEU A 182 -32.82 -25.82 -3.68
N VAL A 183 -33.09 -26.75 -4.59
CA VAL A 183 -33.00 -26.52 -6.03
C VAL A 183 -33.98 -25.42 -6.46
N LEU A 184 -35.25 -25.49 -6.00
CA LEU A 184 -36.28 -24.49 -6.30
C LEU A 184 -35.93 -23.08 -5.82
N VAL A 185 -35.20 -22.94 -4.71
CA VAL A 185 -34.77 -21.64 -4.17
C VAL A 185 -33.47 -21.18 -4.82
N VAL A 186 -32.50 -22.08 -5.01
CA VAL A 186 -31.16 -21.72 -5.52
C VAL A 186 -31.20 -21.29 -6.99
N LEU A 187 -31.95 -21.96 -7.85
CA LEU A 187 -31.99 -21.62 -9.29
C LEU A 187 -32.50 -20.19 -9.55
N PRO A 188 -33.66 -19.76 -9.03
CA PRO A 188 -34.12 -18.38 -9.17
C PRO A 188 -33.16 -17.38 -8.49
N SER A 189 -32.61 -17.73 -7.32
CA SER A 189 -31.67 -16.89 -6.62
C SER A 189 -30.41 -16.65 -7.43
N ALA A 190 -29.88 -17.65 -8.13
CA ALA A 190 -28.75 -17.52 -9.03
C ALA A 190 -29.06 -16.62 -10.24
N TYR A 191 -30.27 -16.74 -10.82
CA TYR A 191 -30.72 -15.90 -11.92
C TYR A 191 -30.82 -14.42 -11.50
N PHE A 192 -31.59 -14.12 -10.46
CA PHE A 192 -31.73 -12.76 -9.95
C PHE A 192 -30.41 -12.21 -9.38
N GLY A 193 -29.58 -13.03 -8.77
CA GLY A 193 -28.27 -12.67 -8.26
C GLY A 193 -27.31 -12.17 -9.37
N ARG A 194 -27.39 -12.73 -10.58
CA ARG A 194 -26.64 -12.21 -11.75
C ARG A 194 -27.08 -10.78 -12.11
N ARG A 195 -28.39 -10.50 -12.06
CA ARG A 195 -28.95 -9.18 -12.34
C ARG A 195 -28.58 -8.16 -11.26
N VAL A 196 -28.62 -8.56 -10.00
CA VAL A 196 -28.16 -7.74 -8.86
C VAL A 196 -26.68 -7.42 -9.00
N ARG A 197 -25.83 -8.38 -9.37
CA ARG A 197 -24.38 -8.17 -9.60
C ARG A 197 -24.12 -7.14 -10.70
N LYS A 198 -24.82 -7.22 -11.83
CA LYS A 198 -24.69 -6.25 -12.93
C LYS A 198 -25.06 -4.84 -12.45
N LEU A 199 -26.20 -4.68 -11.76
CA LEU A 199 -26.63 -3.39 -11.21
C LEU A 199 -25.68 -2.87 -10.11
N SER A 200 -25.09 -3.77 -9.32
CA SER A 200 -24.09 -3.37 -8.30
C SER A 200 -22.83 -2.79 -8.94
N ARG A 201 -22.36 -3.38 -10.06
CA ARG A 201 -21.20 -2.84 -10.79
C ARG A 201 -21.50 -1.44 -11.32
N THR A 202 -22.61 -1.26 -12.02
CA THR A 202 -23.04 0.05 -12.52
C THR A 202 -23.21 1.08 -11.38
N SER A 203 -23.72 0.65 -10.22
CA SER A 203 -23.85 1.52 -9.04
C SER A 203 -22.48 1.95 -8.48
N GLN A 204 -21.50 1.05 -8.48
CA GLN A 204 -20.13 1.38 -8.07
C GLN A 204 -19.46 2.35 -9.03
N ASP A 205 -19.65 2.15 -10.34
CA ASP A 205 -19.13 3.07 -11.37
C ASP A 205 -19.67 4.49 -11.17
N ARG A 206 -20.99 4.64 -10.88
CA ARG A 206 -21.60 5.97 -10.60
C ARG A 206 -21.10 6.62 -9.32
N VAL A 207 -20.81 5.85 -8.27
CA VAL A 207 -20.19 6.37 -7.05
C VAL A 207 -18.75 6.81 -7.32
N ALA A 208 -18.01 6.06 -8.14
CA ALA A 208 -16.66 6.44 -8.55
C ALA A 208 -16.65 7.76 -9.34
N ASP A 209 -17.61 7.96 -10.27
CA ASP A 209 -17.79 9.21 -11.03
C ASP A 209 -17.97 10.40 -10.08
N SER A 210 -18.86 10.29 -9.06
CA SER A 210 -19.08 11.34 -8.08
C SER A 210 -17.84 11.61 -7.20
N SER A 211 -17.12 10.56 -6.80
CA SER A 211 -15.89 10.69 -6.02
C SER A 211 -14.77 11.37 -6.80
N ALA A 212 -14.67 11.11 -8.12
CA ALA A 212 -13.70 11.77 -9.00
C ALA A 212 -13.97 13.29 -9.09
N ILE A 213 -15.25 13.70 -9.22
CA ILE A 213 -15.64 15.12 -9.21
C ILE A 213 -15.25 15.76 -7.86
N ALA A 214 -15.54 15.10 -6.74
CA ALA A 214 -15.18 15.63 -5.42
C ALA A 214 -13.66 15.80 -5.27
N ALA A 215 -12.88 14.80 -5.68
CA ALA A 215 -11.43 14.86 -5.62
C ALA A 215 -10.85 15.98 -6.50
N GLU A 216 -11.35 16.15 -7.73
CA GLU A 216 -10.97 17.22 -8.64
C GLU A 216 -11.18 18.59 -7.99
N VAL A 217 -12.40 18.85 -7.51
CA VAL A 217 -12.83 20.14 -6.95
C VAL A 217 -12.10 20.47 -5.65
N LEU A 218 -11.98 19.49 -4.72
CA LEU A 218 -11.33 19.70 -3.43
C LEU A 218 -9.83 19.92 -3.56
N ASN A 219 -9.16 19.28 -4.50
CA ASN A 219 -7.75 19.53 -4.80
C ASN A 219 -7.52 20.93 -5.41
N ALA A 220 -8.53 21.49 -6.04
CA ALA A 220 -8.49 22.83 -6.65
C ALA A 220 -9.32 23.86 -5.86
N ILE A 221 -9.60 23.63 -4.57
CA ILE A 221 -10.53 24.47 -3.77
C ILE A 221 -10.18 25.97 -3.78
N PRO A 222 -8.90 26.41 -3.69
CA PRO A 222 -8.57 27.84 -3.79
C PRO A 222 -8.99 28.45 -5.13
N VAL A 223 -8.91 27.67 -6.23
CA VAL A 223 -9.34 28.14 -7.56
C VAL A 223 -10.86 28.29 -7.60
N VAL A 224 -11.60 27.29 -7.11
CA VAL A 224 -13.06 27.33 -7.05
C VAL A 224 -13.55 28.55 -6.27
N GLN A 225 -12.97 28.79 -5.11
CA GLN A 225 -13.32 29.93 -4.24
C GLN A 225 -12.92 31.28 -4.85
N SER A 226 -11.72 31.35 -5.48
CA SER A 226 -11.27 32.61 -6.11
C SER A 226 -12.16 33.05 -7.29
N TYR A 227 -12.81 32.08 -7.95
CA TYR A 227 -13.78 32.36 -9.04
C TYR A 227 -15.23 32.31 -8.56
N THR A 228 -15.52 32.15 -7.26
CA THR A 228 -16.88 32.10 -6.68
C THR A 228 -17.78 31.07 -7.36
N GLN A 229 -17.25 29.88 -7.66
CA GLN A 229 -17.95 28.79 -8.38
C GLN A 229 -18.47 27.68 -7.46
N GLU A 230 -18.53 27.86 -6.14
CA GLU A 230 -18.92 26.84 -5.16
C GLU A 230 -20.31 26.29 -5.47
N GLN A 231 -21.26 27.16 -5.84
CA GLN A 231 -22.63 26.73 -6.12
C GLN A 231 -22.74 25.91 -7.41
N ARG A 232 -21.93 26.21 -8.41
CA ARG A 232 -21.86 25.47 -9.66
C ARG A 232 -21.31 24.09 -9.44
N GLU A 233 -20.20 23.98 -8.72
CA GLU A 233 -19.57 22.68 -8.43
C GLU A 233 -20.42 21.84 -7.47
N ALA A 234 -21.08 22.45 -6.48
CA ALA A 234 -22.06 21.77 -5.63
C ALA A 234 -23.22 21.20 -6.46
N SER A 235 -23.75 21.96 -7.43
CA SER A 235 -24.81 21.48 -8.31
C SER A 235 -24.35 20.34 -9.23
N ARG A 236 -23.12 20.43 -9.78
CA ARG A 236 -22.51 19.37 -10.58
C ARG A 236 -22.36 18.05 -9.79
N PHE A 237 -21.90 18.16 -8.55
CA PHE A 237 -21.79 17.03 -7.63
C PHE A 237 -23.17 16.45 -7.26
N ALA A 238 -24.16 17.31 -6.98
CA ALA A 238 -25.52 16.90 -6.66
C ALA A 238 -26.17 16.07 -7.79
N VAL A 239 -25.99 16.47 -9.04
CA VAL A 239 -26.48 15.70 -10.21
C VAL A 239 -25.79 14.33 -10.30
N ALA A 240 -24.48 14.26 -10.06
CA ALA A 240 -23.76 13.00 -10.08
C ALA A 240 -24.20 12.03 -8.95
N THR A 241 -24.43 12.56 -7.74
CA THR A 241 -24.93 11.78 -6.59
C THR A 241 -26.37 11.32 -6.79
N GLU A 242 -27.24 12.11 -7.40
CA GLU A 242 -28.62 11.72 -7.72
C GLU A 242 -28.65 10.59 -8.76
N ASN A 243 -27.80 10.63 -9.78
CA ASN A 243 -27.62 9.54 -10.73
C ASN A 243 -27.14 8.23 -10.07
N ALA A 244 -26.22 8.36 -9.10
CA ALA A 244 -25.74 7.23 -8.30
C ALA A 244 -26.88 6.66 -7.43
N PHE A 245 -27.69 7.53 -6.79
CA PHE A 245 -28.87 7.13 -6.00
C PHE A 245 -29.92 6.40 -6.84
N ASP A 246 -30.27 6.90 -8.02
CA ASP A 246 -31.24 6.25 -8.89
C ASP A 246 -30.80 4.84 -9.32
N THR A 247 -29.51 4.67 -9.60
CA THR A 247 -28.94 3.35 -9.93
C THR A 247 -28.97 2.43 -8.70
N ALA A 248 -28.61 2.94 -7.52
CA ALA A 248 -28.68 2.22 -6.26
C ALA A 248 -30.13 1.82 -5.91
N ARG A 249 -31.11 2.71 -6.13
CA ARG A 249 -32.54 2.45 -5.92
C ARG A 249 -33.03 1.28 -6.79
N LYS A 250 -32.66 1.24 -8.08
CA LYS A 250 -32.99 0.12 -8.98
C LYS A 250 -32.40 -1.20 -8.48
N ARG A 251 -31.12 -1.20 -8.09
CA ARG A 251 -30.44 -2.36 -7.50
C ARG A 251 -31.13 -2.84 -6.22
N THR A 252 -31.45 -1.91 -5.30
CA THR A 252 -32.08 -2.23 -4.01
C THR A 252 -33.47 -2.82 -4.20
N ARG A 253 -34.26 -2.33 -5.17
CA ARG A 253 -35.58 -2.91 -5.49
C ARG A 253 -35.48 -4.36 -5.93
N VAL A 254 -34.57 -4.68 -6.86
CA VAL A 254 -34.37 -6.07 -7.32
C VAL A 254 -33.87 -6.96 -6.18
N ARG A 255 -32.97 -6.43 -5.31
CA ARG A 255 -32.47 -7.16 -4.14
C ARG A 255 -33.57 -7.41 -3.11
N ALA A 256 -34.44 -6.43 -2.87
CA ALA A 256 -35.57 -6.57 -1.95
C ALA A 256 -36.54 -7.65 -2.40
N MET A 257 -36.88 -7.69 -3.70
CA MET A 257 -37.71 -8.76 -4.27
C MET A 257 -37.07 -10.15 -4.12
N LEU A 258 -35.77 -10.25 -4.36
CA LEU A 258 -35.01 -11.49 -4.15
C LEU A 258 -35.04 -11.94 -2.68
N VAL A 259 -34.82 -11.03 -1.74
CA VAL A 259 -34.86 -11.33 -0.30
C VAL A 259 -36.26 -11.78 0.13
N ALA A 260 -37.30 -11.06 -0.32
CA ALA A 260 -38.70 -11.44 -0.04
C ALA A 260 -39.02 -12.84 -0.59
N PHE A 261 -38.60 -13.16 -1.83
CA PHE A 261 -38.76 -14.48 -2.42
C PHE A 261 -38.06 -15.57 -1.59
N ILE A 262 -36.76 -15.36 -1.22
CA ILE A 262 -36.01 -16.35 -0.45
C ILE A 262 -36.66 -16.59 0.91
N ILE A 263 -37.05 -15.53 1.63
CA ILE A 263 -37.71 -15.66 2.95
C ILE A 263 -39.02 -16.41 2.81
N SER A 264 -39.89 -15.99 1.88
CA SER A 264 -41.22 -16.62 1.69
C SER A 264 -41.09 -18.08 1.28
N ALA A 265 -40.18 -18.41 0.37
CA ALA A 265 -39.96 -19.79 -0.07
C ALA A 265 -39.39 -20.66 1.07
N THR A 266 -38.45 -20.13 1.86
CA THR A 266 -37.87 -20.86 3.01
C THR A 266 -38.90 -21.11 4.09
N PHE A 267 -39.68 -20.09 4.49
CA PHE A 267 -40.76 -20.25 5.46
C PHE A 267 -41.88 -21.18 4.95
N GLY A 268 -42.29 -21.04 3.68
CA GLY A 268 -43.26 -21.94 3.09
C GLY A 268 -42.80 -23.39 3.13
N ALA A 269 -41.55 -23.64 2.80
CA ALA A 269 -40.95 -24.97 2.87
C ALA A 269 -40.88 -25.53 4.31
N LEU A 270 -40.49 -24.69 5.26
CA LEU A 270 -40.42 -25.07 6.69
C LEU A 270 -41.82 -25.43 7.23
N LEU A 271 -42.83 -24.59 6.95
CA LEU A 271 -44.22 -24.83 7.39
C LEU A 271 -44.81 -26.08 6.75
N TRP A 272 -44.54 -26.32 5.44
CA TRP A 272 -44.95 -27.54 4.76
C TRP A 272 -44.30 -28.79 5.38
N GLY A 273 -43.00 -28.74 5.67
CA GLY A 273 -42.29 -29.83 6.34
C GLY A 273 -42.81 -30.11 7.76
N LEU A 274 -43.08 -29.03 8.53
CA LEU A 274 -43.71 -29.15 9.85
C LEU A 274 -45.11 -29.77 9.79
N TYR A 275 -45.94 -29.38 8.82
CA TYR A 275 -47.27 -29.94 8.62
C TYR A 275 -47.19 -31.44 8.34
N GLN A 276 -46.37 -31.87 7.39
CA GLN A 276 -46.14 -33.27 7.07
C GLN A 276 -45.58 -34.07 8.27
N GLY A 277 -44.59 -33.48 8.98
CA GLY A 277 -44.02 -34.10 10.15
C GLY A 277 -45.00 -34.24 11.32
N THR A 278 -45.87 -33.25 11.52
CA THR A 278 -46.95 -33.33 12.55
C THR A 278 -47.94 -34.43 12.19
N GLN A 279 -48.33 -34.58 10.94
CA GLN A 279 -49.19 -35.71 10.54
C GLN A 279 -48.54 -37.08 10.77
N ALA A 280 -47.22 -37.20 10.53
CA ALA A 280 -46.46 -38.42 10.78
C ALA A 280 -46.37 -38.73 12.30
N VAL A 281 -46.27 -37.71 13.17
CA VAL A 281 -46.34 -37.88 14.64
C VAL A 281 -47.72 -38.33 15.06
N LEU A 282 -48.81 -37.74 14.54
CA LEU A 282 -50.17 -38.13 14.85
C LEU A 282 -50.48 -39.56 14.39
N ALA A 283 -49.90 -39.99 13.26
CA ALA A 283 -49.99 -41.35 12.78
C ALA A 283 -49.10 -42.35 13.55
N GLY A 284 -48.30 -41.90 14.53
CA GLY A 284 -47.42 -42.75 15.33
C GLY A 284 -46.18 -43.27 14.57
N THR A 285 -45.87 -42.77 13.38
CA THR A 285 -44.73 -43.22 12.56
C THR A 285 -43.40 -42.64 13.01
N ILE A 286 -43.40 -41.46 13.62
CA ILE A 286 -42.22 -40.80 14.22
C ILE A 286 -42.58 -40.22 15.60
N SER A 287 -41.55 -40.02 16.46
CA SER A 287 -41.71 -39.34 17.74
C SER A 287 -41.73 -37.81 17.61
N ALA A 288 -42.28 -37.11 18.61
CA ALA A 288 -42.24 -35.65 18.66
C ALA A 288 -40.79 -35.11 18.74
N GLY A 289 -39.90 -35.79 19.47
CA GLY A 289 -38.49 -35.47 19.55
C GLY A 289 -37.78 -35.68 18.19
N HIS A 290 -38.17 -36.70 17.44
CA HIS A 290 -37.64 -36.93 16.06
C HIS A 290 -38.02 -35.78 15.14
N LEU A 291 -39.27 -35.28 15.22
CA LEU A 291 -39.69 -34.10 14.45
C LEU A 291 -38.82 -32.87 14.80
N GLY A 292 -38.65 -32.59 16.12
CA GLY A 292 -37.82 -31.48 16.59
C GLY A 292 -36.37 -31.59 16.12
N GLN A 293 -35.77 -32.79 16.19
CA GLN A 293 -34.42 -33.07 15.71
C GLN A 293 -34.31 -32.80 14.19
N THR A 294 -35.25 -33.27 13.40
CA THR A 294 -35.28 -33.08 11.94
C THR A 294 -35.34 -31.60 11.57
N VAL A 295 -36.19 -30.81 12.22
CA VAL A 295 -36.31 -29.37 11.99
C VAL A 295 -34.95 -28.66 12.25
N VAL A 296 -34.28 -29.00 13.35
CA VAL A 296 -33.00 -28.37 13.67
C VAL A 296 -31.92 -28.76 12.65
N PHE A 297 -31.84 -30.01 12.20
CA PHE A 297 -30.91 -30.40 11.13
C PHE A 297 -31.19 -29.70 9.80
N VAL A 298 -32.45 -29.51 9.42
CA VAL A 298 -32.82 -28.73 8.24
C VAL A 298 -32.36 -27.29 8.36
N LEU A 299 -32.56 -26.66 9.53
CA LEU A 299 -32.08 -25.29 9.78
C LEU A 299 -30.55 -25.18 9.71
N ILE A 300 -29.81 -26.15 10.26
CA ILE A 300 -28.35 -26.22 10.17
C ILE A 300 -27.91 -26.35 8.70
N LEU A 301 -28.55 -27.22 7.93
CA LEU A 301 -28.21 -27.43 6.52
C LEU A 301 -28.45 -26.18 5.69
N VAL A 302 -29.61 -25.54 5.81
CA VAL A 302 -29.96 -24.33 5.07
C VAL A 302 -29.03 -23.17 5.42
N SER A 303 -28.77 -22.96 6.73
CA SER A 303 -27.84 -21.90 7.17
C SER A 303 -26.41 -22.16 6.68
N SER A 304 -25.96 -23.42 6.66
CA SER A 304 -24.63 -23.78 6.15
C SER A 304 -24.47 -23.42 4.67
N VAL A 305 -25.48 -23.70 3.84
CA VAL A 305 -25.47 -23.34 2.42
C VAL A 305 -25.42 -21.81 2.22
N ALA A 306 -26.18 -21.07 3.03
CA ALA A 306 -26.19 -19.61 2.97
C ALA A 306 -24.82 -19.02 3.29
N VAL A 307 -24.19 -19.46 4.38
CA VAL A 307 -22.85 -19.02 4.81
C VAL A 307 -21.79 -19.41 3.78
N LEU A 308 -21.84 -20.63 3.22
CA LEU A 308 -20.88 -21.04 2.18
C LEU A 308 -20.96 -20.16 0.92
N SER A 309 -22.16 -19.67 0.57
CA SER A 309 -22.32 -18.74 -0.55
C SER A 309 -21.67 -17.37 -0.27
N GLU A 310 -21.74 -16.89 0.97
CA GLU A 310 -21.08 -15.65 1.41
C GLU A 310 -19.56 -15.83 1.41
N VAL A 311 -19.08 -16.91 2.01
CA VAL A 311 -17.64 -17.24 2.07
C VAL A 311 -17.04 -17.36 0.67
N TYR A 312 -17.75 -17.96 -0.29
CA TYR A 312 -17.28 -18.01 -1.67
C TYR A 312 -17.06 -16.61 -2.27
N GLY A 313 -17.95 -15.67 -1.97
CA GLY A 313 -17.79 -14.27 -2.36
C GLY A 313 -16.56 -13.62 -1.74
N ASP A 314 -16.29 -13.89 -0.45
CA ASP A 314 -15.10 -13.39 0.26
C ASP A 314 -13.81 -13.97 -0.34
N LEU A 315 -13.79 -15.28 -0.60
CA LEU A 315 -12.64 -15.95 -1.22
C LEU A 315 -12.27 -15.35 -2.59
N LEU A 316 -13.28 -15.02 -3.42
CA LEU A 316 -13.04 -14.38 -4.72
C LEU A 316 -12.46 -12.97 -4.56
N ARG A 317 -12.96 -12.17 -3.59
CA ARG A 317 -12.42 -10.84 -3.33
C ARG A 317 -10.98 -10.90 -2.83
N ALA A 318 -10.70 -11.79 -1.88
CA ALA A 318 -9.35 -11.95 -1.37
C ALA A 318 -8.39 -12.58 -2.40
N ALA A 319 -8.87 -13.43 -3.29
CA ALA A 319 -8.06 -13.96 -4.40
C ALA A 319 -7.54 -12.84 -5.30
N GLY A 320 -8.41 -11.88 -5.67
CA GLY A 320 -7.99 -10.71 -6.43
C GLY A 320 -7.03 -9.79 -5.67
N ALA A 321 -7.26 -9.60 -4.37
CA ALA A 321 -6.34 -8.83 -3.52
C ALA A 321 -4.97 -9.53 -3.39
N THR A 322 -4.96 -10.86 -3.19
CA THR A 322 -3.73 -11.64 -3.13
C THR A 322 -2.94 -11.57 -4.44
N GLU A 323 -3.61 -11.66 -5.58
CA GLU A 323 -2.97 -11.55 -6.90
C GLU A 323 -2.23 -10.21 -7.05
N ARG A 324 -2.87 -9.09 -6.69
CA ARG A 324 -2.22 -7.76 -6.73
C ARG A 324 -1.06 -7.61 -5.74
N LEU A 325 -1.15 -8.23 -4.56
CA LEU A 325 -0.06 -8.22 -3.57
C LEU A 325 1.12 -9.07 -4.03
N MET A 326 0.86 -10.24 -4.63
CA MET A 326 1.92 -11.08 -5.20
C MET A 326 2.58 -10.43 -6.41
N GLU A 327 1.81 -9.75 -7.27
CA GLU A 327 2.34 -8.95 -8.37
C GLU A 327 3.35 -7.90 -7.87
N LEU A 328 3.05 -7.22 -6.75
CA LEU A 328 4.01 -6.30 -6.12
C LEU A 328 5.28 -7.02 -5.63
N LEU A 329 5.14 -8.17 -4.98
CA LEU A 329 6.27 -8.95 -4.47
C LEU A 329 7.11 -9.61 -5.57
N GLU A 330 6.55 -9.83 -6.75
CA GLU A 330 7.23 -10.38 -7.91
C GLU A 330 7.88 -9.30 -8.78
N THR A 331 7.52 -8.02 -8.59
CA THR A 331 8.10 -6.89 -9.33
C THR A 331 9.58 -6.80 -9.03
N ARG A 332 10.39 -6.79 -10.08
CA ARG A 332 11.85 -6.68 -9.95
C ARG A 332 12.33 -5.32 -10.39
N SER A 333 13.20 -4.73 -9.57
CA SER A 333 13.91 -3.51 -9.97
C SER A 333 14.77 -3.78 -11.23
N PRO A 334 14.73 -2.92 -12.25
CA PRO A 334 15.62 -3.02 -13.39
C PRO A 334 17.09 -2.77 -13.01
N VAL A 335 17.33 -2.08 -11.89
CA VAL A 335 18.67 -1.86 -11.33
C VAL A 335 19.00 -3.04 -10.41
N VAL A 336 19.82 -3.97 -10.93
CA VAL A 336 20.17 -5.22 -10.23
C VAL A 336 21.57 -5.09 -9.61
N GLU A 337 21.71 -5.49 -8.35
CA GLU A 337 23.02 -5.55 -7.70
C GLU A 337 23.90 -6.66 -8.32
N PRO A 338 25.22 -6.43 -8.45
CA PRO A 338 26.13 -7.45 -8.96
C PRO A 338 26.28 -8.59 -7.94
N ILE A 339 26.44 -9.82 -8.44
CA ILE A 339 26.64 -11.02 -7.60
C ILE A 339 27.96 -10.92 -6.82
N ALA A 340 28.99 -10.32 -7.41
CA ALA A 340 30.29 -10.08 -6.80
C ALA A 340 30.66 -8.60 -6.90
N PRO A 341 30.18 -7.75 -5.98
CA PRO A 341 30.44 -6.32 -6.03
C PRO A 341 31.92 -5.99 -5.84
N ARG A 342 32.44 -5.06 -6.64
CA ARG A 342 33.81 -4.54 -6.49
C ARG A 342 33.88 -3.58 -5.31
N VAL A 343 35.06 -3.51 -4.72
CA VAL A 343 35.37 -2.58 -3.59
C VAL A 343 35.89 -1.27 -4.18
N LEU A 344 35.37 -0.14 -3.68
CA LEU A 344 35.90 1.18 -4.00
C LEU A 344 37.25 1.41 -3.29
N PRO A 345 38.24 2.04 -3.95
CA PRO A 345 39.45 2.46 -3.29
C PRO A 345 39.16 3.50 -2.19
N ALA A 346 40.07 3.65 -1.22
CA ALA A 346 39.95 4.69 -0.20
C ALA A 346 39.97 6.07 -0.86
N ALA A 347 39.05 6.96 -0.49
CA ALA A 347 39.04 8.32 -1.00
C ALA A 347 40.19 9.12 -0.38
N GLN A 348 41.00 9.74 -1.22
CA GLN A 348 42.07 10.65 -0.80
C GLN A 348 41.73 12.07 -1.28
N GLY A 349 41.21 12.93 -0.40
CA GLY A 349 40.87 14.30 -0.74
C GLY A 349 39.67 14.51 -1.66
N GLY A 350 38.79 13.49 -1.80
CA GLY A 350 37.62 13.50 -2.67
C GLY A 350 37.52 12.21 -3.49
N SER A 351 36.43 12.03 -4.24
CA SER A 351 36.23 10.92 -5.18
C SER A 351 36.15 11.44 -6.61
N SER A 352 36.77 10.73 -7.55
CA SER A 352 36.57 11.04 -8.98
C SER A 352 35.24 10.50 -9.48
N MET A 353 34.69 11.13 -10.50
CA MET A 353 33.57 10.60 -11.27
C MET A 353 33.78 10.73 -12.77
N GLN A 354 33.27 9.76 -13.52
CA GLN A 354 33.44 9.72 -14.97
C GLN A 354 32.15 9.22 -15.65
N LEU A 355 31.72 9.94 -16.66
CA LEU A 355 30.76 9.50 -17.66
C LEU A 355 31.52 9.42 -19.00
N SER A 356 31.44 8.29 -19.71
CA SER A 356 32.12 8.10 -21.00
C SER A 356 31.12 7.58 -22.02
N GLY A 357 30.83 8.40 -23.05
CA GLY A 357 29.89 8.07 -24.14
C GLY A 357 28.47 7.76 -23.62
N VAL A 358 28.02 8.41 -22.55
CA VAL A 358 26.78 8.06 -21.87
C VAL A 358 25.57 8.57 -22.64
N SER A 359 24.68 7.62 -22.99
CA SER A 359 23.35 7.95 -23.54
C SER A 359 22.25 7.32 -22.70
N PHE A 360 21.19 8.11 -22.45
CA PHE A 360 20.10 7.71 -21.57
C PHE A 360 18.75 8.28 -22.01
N ASN A 361 17.73 7.41 -22.00
CA ASN A 361 16.32 7.74 -22.16
C ASN A 361 15.55 7.26 -20.93
N TYR A 362 14.66 8.09 -20.41
CA TYR A 362 13.75 7.64 -19.35
C TYR A 362 12.79 6.58 -19.88
N PRO A 363 12.51 5.50 -19.11
CA PRO A 363 11.54 4.48 -19.50
C PRO A 363 10.13 5.04 -19.73
N SER A 364 9.75 6.11 -19.01
CA SER A 364 8.49 6.83 -19.20
C SER A 364 8.43 7.62 -20.53
N ARG A 365 9.59 7.92 -21.16
CA ARG A 365 9.72 8.67 -22.41
C ARG A 365 10.79 8.05 -23.34
N PRO A 366 10.59 6.83 -23.82
CA PRO A 366 11.62 6.04 -24.50
C PRO A 366 12.10 6.65 -25.83
N LEU A 367 11.31 7.50 -26.46
CA LEU A 367 11.64 8.15 -27.74
C LEU A 367 12.41 9.46 -27.57
N GLN A 368 12.51 9.99 -26.36
CA GLN A 368 13.19 11.26 -26.09
C GLN A 368 14.46 11.01 -25.27
N ALA A 369 15.62 11.18 -25.91
CA ALA A 369 16.89 11.08 -25.20
C ALA A 369 17.04 12.24 -24.19
N ALA A 370 17.32 11.88 -22.94
CA ALA A 370 17.65 12.83 -21.87
C ALA A 370 19.15 13.18 -21.88
N LEU A 371 19.99 12.21 -22.24
CA LEU A 371 21.43 12.40 -22.45
C LEU A 371 21.86 11.71 -23.74
N ARG A 372 22.81 12.31 -24.47
CA ARG A 372 23.33 11.81 -25.73
C ARG A 372 24.84 11.98 -25.77
N ASP A 373 25.54 10.85 -25.73
CA ASP A 373 26.98 10.78 -25.89
C ASP A 373 27.75 11.77 -24.97
N ILE A 374 27.46 11.66 -23.65
CA ILE A 374 28.05 12.54 -22.65
C ILE A 374 29.38 12.00 -22.21
N ASP A 375 30.42 12.84 -22.37
CA ASP A 375 31.76 12.67 -21.83
C ASP A 375 32.00 13.73 -20.74
N LEU A 376 32.07 13.32 -19.50
CA LEU A 376 32.30 14.19 -18.34
C LEU A 376 33.21 13.50 -17.33
N GLU A 377 34.32 14.12 -17.01
CA GLU A 377 35.23 13.69 -15.94
C GLU A 377 35.33 14.81 -14.90
N VAL A 378 35.25 14.43 -13.61
CA VAL A 378 35.49 15.32 -12.47
C VAL A 378 36.58 14.71 -11.61
N ARG A 379 37.61 15.48 -11.34
CA ARG A 379 38.77 15.04 -10.56
C ARG A 379 38.49 15.11 -9.05
N PRO A 380 39.24 14.34 -8.25
CA PRO A 380 39.13 14.46 -6.79
C PRO A 380 39.37 15.90 -6.31
N GLY A 381 38.48 16.45 -5.50
CA GLY A 381 38.52 17.80 -4.96
C GLY A 381 38.07 18.91 -5.93
N GLU A 382 37.74 18.57 -7.20
CA GLU A 382 37.26 19.55 -8.18
C GLU A 382 35.78 19.88 -7.94
N THR A 383 35.42 21.16 -8.10
CA THR A 383 34.04 21.63 -8.12
C THR A 383 33.64 21.94 -9.56
N VAL A 384 32.68 21.16 -10.10
CA VAL A 384 32.15 21.36 -11.46
C VAL A 384 30.69 21.80 -11.39
N ALA A 385 30.38 22.91 -12.11
CA ALA A 385 29.03 23.40 -12.26
C ALA A 385 28.40 22.93 -13.57
N LEU A 386 27.20 22.28 -13.50
CA LEU A 386 26.37 21.99 -14.65
C LEU A 386 25.39 23.14 -14.88
N VAL A 387 25.45 23.75 -16.07
CA VAL A 387 24.59 24.87 -16.47
C VAL A 387 23.88 24.53 -17.78
N GLY A 388 22.69 25.08 -17.98
CA GLY A 388 21.90 24.87 -19.19
C GLY A 388 20.41 25.11 -18.99
N PRO A 389 19.61 25.19 -20.05
CA PRO A 389 18.18 25.41 -19.96
C PRO A 389 17.47 24.28 -19.23
N SER A 390 16.19 24.53 -18.84
CA SER A 390 15.35 23.49 -18.25
C SER A 390 15.20 22.33 -19.23
N GLY A 391 15.29 21.08 -18.74
CA GLY A 391 15.22 19.89 -19.60
C GLY A 391 16.52 19.53 -20.35
N ALA A 392 17.64 20.25 -20.13
CA ALA A 392 18.93 19.95 -20.79
C ALA A 392 19.58 18.63 -20.34
N GLY A 393 19.08 17.95 -19.31
CA GLY A 393 19.60 16.66 -18.80
C GLY A 393 20.45 16.77 -17.52
N LYS A 394 20.57 17.95 -16.89
CA LYS A 394 21.40 18.18 -15.71
C LYS A 394 21.08 17.22 -14.54
N SER A 395 19.85 17.16 -14.09
CA SER A 395 19.42 16.28 -12.99
C SER A 395 19.53 14.79 -13.36
N THR A 396 19.45 14.45 -14.66
CA THR A 396 19.65 13.09 -15.15
C THR A 396 21.06 12.57 -14.87
N VAL A 397 22.08 13.45 -14.98
CA VAL A 397 23.48 13.11 -14.62
C VAL A 397 23.56 12.68 -13.16
N LEU A 398 22.92 13.44 -12.22
CA LEU A 398 22.90 13.10 -10.80
C LEU A 398 22.21 11.77 -10.53
N GLN A 399 21.11 11.49 -11.24
CA GLN A 399 20.35 10.24 -11.07
C GLN A 399 21.15 9.01 -11.55
N LEU A 400 21.93 9.14 -12.63
CA LEU A 400 22.81 8.07 -13.11
C LEU A 400 23.99 7.83 -12.16
N LEU A 401 24.56 8.88 -11.55
CA LEU A 401 25.64 8.75 -10.56
C LEU A 401 25.16 8.05 -9.28
N LEU A 402 23.91 8.28 -8.84
CA LEU A 402 23.28 7.58 -7.72
C LEU A 402 22.77 6.17 -8.10
N ARG A 403 22.92 5.81 -9.37
CA ARG A 403 22.40 4.57 -9.94
C ARG A 403 20.92 4.37 -9.60
N PHE A 404 20.12 5.44 -9.79
CA PHE A 404 18.67 5.33 -9.78
C PHE A 404 18.14 4.71 -11.08
N TYR A 405 18.92 4.85 -12.14
CA TYR A 405 18.78 4.24 -13.44
C TYR A 405 20.13 3.76 -13.95
N ASP A 406 20.14 2.77 -14.81
CA ASP A 406 21.32 2.34 -15.56
C ASP A 406 21.30 2.96 -16.97
N ALA A 407 22.42 3.57 -17.39
CA ALA A 407 22.54 4.12 -18.75
C ALA A 407 22.38 3.03 -19.82
N GLN A 408 21.73 3.33 -20.95
CA GLN A 408 21.59 2.38 -22.05
C GLN A 408 22.89 2.20 -22.84
N LYS A 409 23.71 3.25 -22.91
CA LYS A 409 25.05 3.23 -23.57
C LYS A 409 26.06 3.98 -22.71
N GLY A 410 27.31 3.62 -22.90
CA GLY A 410 28.43 4.26 -22.22
C GLY A 410 28.69 3.70 -20.82
N LEU A 411 29.59 4.38 -20.11
CA LEU A 411 30.09 3.99 -18.81
C LEU A 411 29.90 5.13 -17.81
N VAL A 412 29.34 4.83 -16.65
CA VAL A 412 29.34 5.70 -15.47
C VAL A 412 30.22 5.06 -14.42
N ALA A 413 31.24 5.75 -13.92
CA ALA A 413 32.19 5.24 -12.95
C ALA A 413 32.46 6.24 -11.82
N ILE A 414 32.79 5.73 -10.65
CA ILE A 414 33.26 6.47 -9.48
C ILE A 414 34.58 5.85 -9.03
N ASP A 415 35.60 6.66 -8.82
CA ASP A 415 36.96 6.22 -8.46
C ASP A 415 37.50 5.12 -9.40
N GLY A 416 37.21 5.23 -10.68
CA GLY A 416 37.60 4.29 -11.73
C GLY A 416 36.82 2.96 -11.73
N VAL A 417 35.81 2.78 -10.88
CA VAL A 417 34.99 1.57 -10.82
C VAL A 417 33.61 1.85 -11.42
N PRO A 418 33.15 1.05 -12.41
CA PRO A 418 31.81 1.19 -12.97
C PRO A 418 30.74 1.07 -11.88
N VAL A 419 29.77 2.00 -11.84
CA VAL A 419 28.71 2.00 -10.83
C VAL A 419 27.86 0.72 -10.86
N ARG A 420 27.78 0.04 -12.02
CA ARG A 420 27.08 -1.25 -12.18
C ARG A 420 27.76 -2.40 -11.47
N GLU A 421 29.05 -2.29 -11.19
CA GLU A 421 29.86 -3.30 -10.52
C GLU A 421 29.92 -3.08 -8.99
N LEU A 422 29.29 -2.01 -8.48
CA LEU A 422 29.27 -1.66 -7.06
C LEU A 422 27.96 -2.13 -6.41
N ALA A 423 28.03 -2.54 -5.13
CA ALA A 423 26.84 -2.66 -4.30
C ALA A 423 26.20 -1.27 -4.12
N LEU A 424 24.87 -1.16 -4.21
CA LEU A 424 24.15 0.11 -4.13
C LEU A 424 24.41 0.85 -2.81
N ALA A 425 24.52 0.10 -1.70
CA ALA A 425 24.85 0.67 -0.39
C ALA A 425 26.23 1.32 -0.40
N THR A 426 27.26 0.65 -0.93
CA THR A 426 28.64 1.15 -1.04
C THR A 426 28.71 2.39 -1.93
N LEU A 427 28.06 2.34 -3.10
CA LEU A 427 27.96 3.47 -4.01
C LEU A 427 27.33 4.69 -3.33
N ARG A 428 26.14 4.49 -2.74
CA ARG A 428 25.36 5.56 -2.13
C ARG A 428 25.98 6.08 -0.83
N GLN A 429 26.78 5.30 -0.12
CA GLN A 429 27.58 5.80 1.00
C GLN A 429 28.69 6.76 0.52
N ARG A 430 29.29 6.50 -0.65
CA ARG A 430 30.33 7.36 -1.25
C ARG A 430 29.79 8.72 -1.70
N VAL A 431 28.51 8.81 -2.05
CA VAL A 431 27.88 9.98 -2.65
C VAL A 431 26.91 10.62 -1.65
N GLY A 432 27.01 11.93 -1.46
CA GLY A 432 25.99 12.74 -0.77
C GLY A 432 25.18 13.51 -1.79
N ILE A 433 23.90 13.72 -1.50
CA ILE A 433 23.03 14.56 -2.33
C ILE A 433 22.28 15.58 -1.49
N VAL A 434 22.21 16.82 -2.00
CA VAL A 434 21.25 17.83 -1.56
C VAL A 434 20.29 18.05 -2.74
N PRO A 435 19.06 17.54 -2.65
CA PRO A 435 18.10 17.65 -3.75
C PRO A 435 17.47 19.04 -3.81
N GLN A 436 16.92 19.38 -4.97
CA GLN A 436 16.16 20.61 -5.20
C GLN A 436 15.00 20.75 -4.23
N ASP A 437 14.13 19.72 -4.15
CA ASP A 437 13.03 19.65 -3.20
C ASP A 437 13.48 18.91 -1.93
N SER A 438 13.81 19.69 -0.89
CA SER A 438 14.29 19.16 0.37
C SER A 438 13.16 18.53 1.18
N VAL A 439 13.19 17.20 1.31
CA VAL A 439 12.21 16.43 2.08
C VAL A 439 12.58 16.43 3.56
N VAL A 440 11.60 16.77 4.40
CA VAL A 440 11.64 16.64 5.85
C VAL A 440 10.65 15.57 6.28
N PHE A 441 11.12 14.59 7.05
CA PHE A 441 10.30 13.49 7.55
C PHE A 441 9.52 13.91 8.81
N SER A 442 8.40 13.25 9.04
CA SER A 442 7.54 13.44 10.21
C SER A 442 8.17 12.84 11.47
N THR A 443 9.27 13.46 11.92
CA THR A 443 10.01 13.10 13.13
C THR A 443 10.66 14.37 13.72
N SER A 444 11.54 14.23 14.74
CA SER A 444 12.23 15.35 15.35
C SER A 444 13.21 16.03 14.39
N ALA A 445 13.60 17.29 14.68
CA ALA A 445 14.65 17.98 13.95
C ALA A 445 16.00 17.23 14.05
N MET A 446 16.31 16.69 15.23
CA MET A 446 17.47 15.84 15.49
C MET A 446 17.52 14.64 14.55
N ASP A 447 16.44 13.85 14.50
CA ASP A 447 16.39 12.62 13.69
C ASP A 447 16.37 12.92 12.19
N ASN A 448 15.81 14.05 11.78
CA ASN A 448 15.87 14.49 10.39
C ASN A 448 17.30 14.72 9.92
N ILE A 449 18.18 15.28 10.75
CA ILE A 449 19.60 15.47 10.43
C ILE A 449 20.35 14.15 10.57
N ARG A 450 20.09 13.38 11.66
CA ARG A 450 20.70 12.07 11.94
C ARG A 450 20.42 11.04 10.84
N TYR A 451 19.38 11.24 10.02
CA TYR A 451 19.08 10.40 8.86
C TYR A 451 20.27 10.24 7.90
N GLY A 452 21.17 11.22 7.82
CA GLY A 452 22.40 11.13 7.03
C GLY A 452 23.42 10.11 7.56
N ARG A 453 23.47 9.90 8.88
CA ARG A 453 24.29 8.90 9.57
C ARG A 453 23.60 8.50 10.89
N PRO A 454 22.86 7.37 10.89
CA PRO A 454 22.04 6.96 12.04
C PRO A 454 22.79 6.76 13.35
N ASP A 455 24.08 6.37 13.29
CA ASP A 455 24.92 6.11 14.45
C ASP A 455 25.62 7.37 14.99
N ALA A 456 25.32 8.56 14.45
CA ALA A 456 25.94 9.82 14.89
C ALA A 456 25.44 10.23 16.28
N SER A 457 26.35 10.71 17.11
CA SER A 457 26.04 11.31 18.41
C SER A 457 25.27 12.63 18.27
N ASP A 458 24.60 13.06 19.34
CA ASP A 458 23.89 14.35 19.36
C ASP A 458 24.83 15.51 19.08
N ASP A 459 26.06 15.47 19.63
CA ASP A 459 27.06 16.50 19.39
C ASP A 459 27.49 16.59 17.93
N GLU A 460 27.63 15.46 17.24
CA GLU A 460 27.96 15.42 15.81
C GLU A 460 26.80 15.99 14.97
N VAL A 461 25.55 15.67 15.34
CA VAL A 461 24.36 16.24 14.69
C VAL A 461 24.29 17.75 14.87
N ILE A 462 24.55 18.25 16.11
CA ILE A 462 24.56 19.68 16.41
C ILE A 462 25.71 20.36 15.66
N ALA A 463 26.87 19.74 15.58
CA ALA A 463 28.01 20.28 14.82
C ALA A 463 27.69 20.42 13.32
N ALA A 464 27.05 19.39 12.72
CA ALA A 464 26.59 19.43 11.34
C ALA A 464 25.52 20.53 11.12
N ALA A 465 24.59 20.68 12.07
CA ALA A 465 23.59 21.74 12.04
C ALA A 465 24.20 23.15 12.10
N LYS A 466 25.22 23.35 12.94
CA LYS A 466 25.97 24.62 13.02
C LYS A 466 26.68 24.90 11.70
N ALA A 467 27.36 23.92 11.14
CA ALA A 467 28.07 24.06 9.86
C ALA A 467 27.13 24.36 8.68
N ALA A 468 25.87 23.90 8.74
CA ALA A 468 24.82 24.18 7.78
C ALA A 468 23.95 25.42 8.13
N PHE A 469 24.36 26.23 9.11
CA PHE A 469 23.59 27.40 9.59
C PHE A 469 22.13 27.06 9.97
N ALA A 470 21.91 25.85 10.47
CA ALA A 470 20.59 25.37 10.89
C ALA A 470 20.39 25.45 12.41
N HIS A 471 21.45 25.54 13.19
CA HIS A 471 21.44 25.48 14.64
C HIS A 471 20.53 26.53 15.28
N ASP A 472 20.66 27.80 14.86
CA ASP A 472 20.00 28.91 15.52
C ASP A 472 18.48 28.84 15.40
N PHE A 473 17.95 28.57 14.17
CA PHE A 473 16.52 28.42 14.00
C PHE A 473 15.99 27.15 14.65
N ILE A 474 16.74 26.02 14.66
CA ILE A 474 16.33 24.81 15.33
C ILE A 474 16.25 25.03 16.84
N SER A 475 17.25 25.69 17.43
CA SER A 475 17.29 26.00 18.87
C SER A 475 16.16 26.94 19.29
N ALA A 476 15.68 27.79 18.39
CA ALA A 476 14.54 28.68 18.60
C ALA A 476 13.18 28.01 18.48
N LEU A 477 13.09 26.73 18.03
CA LEU A 477 11.85 25.97 18.04
C LEU A 477 11.42 25.63 19.47
N PRO A 478 10.12 25.38 19.73
CA PRO A 478 9.59 25.19 21.10
C PRO A 478 10.32 24.13 21.94
N GLU A 479 10.78 23.04 21.33
CA GLU A 479 11.51 21.95 21.98
C GLU A 479 12.93 21.81 21.39
N GLY A 480 13.44 22.85 20.73
CA GLY A 480 14.74 22.81 20.07
C GLY A 480 14.87 21.64 19.09
N TYR A 481 15.94 20.86 19.23
CA TYR A 481 16.20 19.69 18.39
C TYR A 481 15.18 18.55 18.56
N ALA A 482 14.47 18.48 19.68
CA ALA A 482 13.43 17.48 19.91
C ALA A 482 12.09 17.85 19.24
N THR A 483 11.95 19.08 18.73
CA THR A 483 10.74 19.56 18.10
C THR A 483 10.34 18.64 16.92
N TYR A 484 9.12 18.14 16.95
CA TYR A 484 8.51 17.38 15.86
C TYR A 484 8.18 18.32 14.69
N LEU A 485 8.71 18.02 13.51
CA LEU A 485 8.63 18.90 12.35
C LEU A 485 7.34 18.75 11.53
N GLY A 486 6.48 17.77 11.88
CA GLY A 486 5.22 17.52 11.22
C GLY A 486 5.36 16.92 9.81
N GLU A 487 4.22 16.70 9.15
CA GLU A 487 4.22 16.18 7.78
C GLU A 487 4.87 17.18 6.82
N ARG A 488 5.88 16.72 6.08
CA ARG A 488 6.64 17.49 5.08
C ARG A 488 7.26 18.80 5.62
N GLY A 489 7.44 18.93 6.95
CA GLY A 489 7.99 20.15 7.53
C GLY A 489 7.11 21.39 7.29
N VAL A 490 5.80 21.25 7.33
CA VAL A 490 4.82 22.32 7.06
C VAL A 490 5.06 23.61 7.86
N ARG A 491 5.73 23.48 9.02
CA ARG A 491 6.07 24.63 9.90
C ARG A 491 7.38 25.31 9.56
N LEU A 492 8.13 24.81 8.57
CA LEU A 492 9.44 25.34 8.20
C LEU A 492 9.37 26.11 6.89
N SER A 493 10.16 27.20 6.79
CA SER A 493 10.38 27.91 5.53
C SER A 493 11.14 27.03 4.53
N GLY A 494 11.11 27.38 3.24
CA GLY A 494 11.89 26.68 2.20
C GLY A 494 13.38 26.62 2.54
N GLY A 495 13.95 27.75 2.96
CA GLY A 495 15.37 27.84 3.36
C GLY A 495 15.72 27.05 4.62
N GLN A 496 14.79 26.93 5.57
CA GLN A 496 14.99 26.10 6.76
C GLN A 496 15.01 24.62 6.39
N ARG A 497 14.08 24.15 5.53
CA ARG A 497 14.09 22.77 5.03
C ARG A 497 15.39 22.46 4.28
N GLN A 498 15.86 23.37 3.44
CA GLN A 498 17.07 23.18 2.67
C GLN A 498 18.31 23.10 3.57
N ARG A 499 18.43 23.95 4.60
CA ARG A 499 19.53 23.89 5.58
C ARG A 499 19.54 22.57 6.39
N ILE A 500 18.38 22.00 6.70
CA ILE A 500 18.29 20.64 7.28
C ILE A 500 18.83 19.59 6.30
N ALA A 501 18.48 19.67 5.03
CA ALA A 501 18.98 18.74 4.02
C ALA A 501 20.51 18.87 3.80
N ILE A 502 21.03 20.10 3.85
CA ILE A 502 22.48 20.35 3.83
C ILE A 502 23.16 19.77 5.07
N ALA A 503 22.60 20.00 6.28
CA ALA A 503 23.11 19.43 7.54
C ALA A 503 23.15 17.89 7.48
N ARG A 504 22.13 17.26 6.92
CA ARG A 504 22.06 15.81 6.66
C ARG A 504 23.19 15.33 5.76
N ALA A 505 23.46 16.04 4.66
CA ALA A 505 24.55 15.72 3.75
C ALA A 505 25.94 15.94 4.41
N MET A 506 26.09 17.00 5.21
CA MET A 506 27.34 17.29 5.95
C MET A 506 27.61 16.24 7.02
N LEU A 507 26.59 15.80 7.77
CA LEU A 507 26.72 14.75 8.78
C LEU A 507 27.17 13.42 8.16
N LYS A 508 26.68 13.09 6.97
CA LYS A 508 27.11 11.92 6.20
C LYS A 508 28.58 11.99 5.80
N ASN A 509 29.12 13.19 5.59
CA ASN A 509 30.50 13.48 5.20
C ASN A 509 31.02 12.69 3.98
N PRO A 510 30.31 12.73 2.85
CA PRO A 510 30.68 11.96 1.65
C PRO A 510 31.85 12.61 0.90
N PRO A 511 32.76 11.82 0.29
CA PRO A 511 33.84 12.36 -0.54
C PRO A 511 33.38 12.93 -1.91
N LEU A 512 32.19 12.54 -2.39
CA LEU A 512 31.52 13.12 -3.57
C LEU A 512 30.19 13.74 -3.16
N LEU A 513 29.99 15.01 -3.44
CA LEU A 513 28.78 15.76 -3.16
C LEU A 513 28.07 16.17 -4.44
N LEU A 514 26.79 15.82 -4.56
CA LEU A 514 25.90 16.23 -5.62
C LEU A 514 24.91 17.27 -5.10
N LEU A 515 24.88 18.43 -5.75
CA LEU A 515 23.99 19.53 -5.36
C LEU A 515 23.03 19.84 -6.52
N ASP A 516 21.73 19.72 -6.26
CA ASP A 516 20.69 20.19 -7.18
C ASP A 516 20.14 21.50 -6.60
N GLU A 517 20.66 22.62 -7.07
CA GLU A 517 20.43 23.95 -6.48
C GLU A 517 19.10 24.54 -6.98
N ALA A 518 18.12 24.67 -6.09
CA ALA A 518 16.94 25.48 -6.34
C ALA A 518 16.67 26.40 -5.15
N THR A 519 17.03 27.66 -5.32
CA THR A 519 16.81 28.73 -4.34
C THR A 519 15.79 29.76 -4.81
N SER A 520 15.03 29.45 -5.85
CA SER A 520 14.16 30.39 -6.59
C SER A 520 12.93 30.93 -5.82
N ALA A 521 12.70 30.48 -4.57
CA ALA A 521 11.55 30.91 -3.77
C ALA A 521 11.94 31.32 -2.33
N LEU A 522 13.19 31.74 -2.10
CA LEU A 522 13.68 32.14 -0.79
C LEU A 522 13.74 33.67 -0.67
N ASP A 523 13.51 34.17 0.55
CA ASP A 523 13.82 35.54 0.91
C ASP A 523 15.35 35.76 0.94
N ALA A 524 15.80 36.99 0.78
CA ALA A 524 17.23 37.33 0.64
C ALA A 524 18.10 36.88 1.83
N GLU A 525 17.55 36.85 3.04
CA GLU A 525 18.29 36.42 4.24
C GLU A 525 18.44 34.87 4.24
N SER A 526 17.35 34.16 4.06
CA SER A 526 17.35 32.68 3.93
C SER A 526 18.29 32.22 2.81
N GLU A 527 18.29 32.95 1.71
CA GLU A 527 19.17 32.68 0.58
C GLU A 527 20.65 32.79 0.92
N ARG A 528 21.05 33.87 1.57
CA ARG A 528 22.48 34.05 2.02
C ARG A 528 22.91 32.93 2.96
N MET A 529 22.02 32.51 3.87
CA MET A 529 22.30 31.42 4.81
C MET A 529 22.44 30.08 4.11
N VAL A 530 21.56 29.78 3.14
CA VAL A 530 21.64 28.57 2.33
C VAL A 530 22.91 28.55 1.48
N GLN A 531 23.26 29.69 0.86
CA GLN A 531 24.49 29.82 0.09
C GLN A 531 25.73 29.56 0.93
N ALA A 532 25.81 30.18 2.12
CA ALA A 532 26.91 29.96 3.06
C ALA A 532 27.00 28.48 3.52
N ALA A 533 25.85 27.84 3.73
CA ALA A 533 25.79 26.42 4.06
C ALA A 533 26.29 25.52 2.92
N LEU A 534 25.91 25.80 1.68
CA LEU A 534 26.41 25.09 0.51
C LEU A 534 27.91 25.25 0.34
N GLU A 535 28.45 26.47 0.47
CA GLU A 535 29.88 26.73 0.43
C GLU A 535 30.65 25.97 1.51
N SER A 536 30.09 25.92 2.72
CA SER A 536 30.65 25.10 3.81
C SER A 536 30.65 23.62 3.48
N ALA A 537 29.57 23.13 2.85
CA ALA A 537 29.43 21.73 2.46
C ALA A 537 30.38 21.32 1.33
N MET A 538 30.74 22.21 0.42
CA MET A 538 31.60 21.93 -0.74
C MET A 538 33.10 21.82 -0.35
N ARG A 539 33.53 22.43 0.74
CA ARG A 539 34.95 22.49 1.12
C ARG A 539 35.58 21.13 1.34
N GLY A 540 36.72 20.90 0.67
CA GLY A 540 37.51 19.67 0.80
C GLY A 540 36.89 18.42 0.23
N ARG A 541 35.92 18.54 -0.71
CA ARG A 541 35.23 17.45 -1.36
C ARG A 541 35.16 17.67 -2.87
N THR A 542 34.98 16.56 -3.60
CA THR A 542 34.59 16.67 -5.00
C THR A 542 33.11 17.06 -5.08
N THR A 543 32.78 18.06 -5.87
CA THR A 543 31.40 18.56 -5.95
C THR A 543 30.95 18.69 -7.40
N LEU A 544 29.77 18.11 -7.70
CA LEU A 544 29.02 18.37 -8.91
C LEU A 544 27.76 19.15 -8.54
N VAL A 545 27.65 20.39 -9.00
CA VAL A 545 26.51 21.26 -8.70
C VAL A 545 25.73 21.64 -9.95
N ILE A 546 24.41 21.44 -9.91
CA ILE A 546 23.50 22.03 -10.89
C ILE A 546 23.27 23.47 -10.44
N ALA A 547 23.92 24.41 -11.09
CA ALA A 547 23.89 25.78 -10.68
C ALA A 547 22.84 26.61 -11.43
N HIS A 548 21.99 27.28 -10.65
CA HIS A 548 21.01 28.25 -11.12
C HIS A 548 21.38 29.68 -10.70
N ARG A 549 22.54 29.88 -10.04
CA ARG A 549 23.00 31.18 -9.55
C ARG A 549 24.42 31.48 -9.98
N LEU A 550 24.65 32.75 -10.29
CA LEU A 550 25.98 33.22 -10.71
C LEU A 550 27.04 32.98 -9.66
N ALA A 551 26.74 33.28 -8.39
CA ALA A 551 27.73 33.15 -7.30
C ALA A 551 28.26 31.70 -7.19
N THR A 552 27.43 30.70 -7.36
CA THR A 552 27.85 29.29 -7.38
C THR A 552 28.67 28.96 -8.64
N VAL A 553 28.23 29.45 -9.80
CA VAL A 553 28.92 29.22 -11.08
C VAL A 553 30.29 29.85 -11.13
N GLN A 554 30.44 31.09 -10.61
CA GLN A 554 31.70 31.82 -10.60
C GLN A 554 32.77 31.19 -9.71
N ARG A 555 32.37 30.44 -8.69
CA ARG A 555 33.27 29.75 -7.74
C ARG A 555 33.63 28.33 -8.17
N ALA A 556 32.95 27.79 -9.19
CA ALA A 556 33.29 26.48 -9.72
C ALA A 556 34.65 26.53 -10.44
N ASP A 557 35.44 25.48 -10.24
CA ASP A 557 36.73 25.35 -10.95
C ASP A 557 36.51 25.21 -12.46
N ARG A 558 35.37 24.60 -12.84
CA ARG A 558 34.99 24.38 -14.23
C ARG A 558 33.47 24.36 -14.39
N ILE A 559 33.01 24.90 -15.50
CA ILE A 559 31.61 24.94 -15.89
C ILE A 559 31.43 24.04 -17.08
N VAL A 560 30.37 23.19 -17.07
CA VAL A 560 29.98 22.35 -18.19
C VAL A 560 28.57 22.78 -18.61
N VAL A 561 28.45 23.15 -19.89
CA VAL A 561 27.21 23.67 -20.46
C VAL A 561 26.49 22.53 -21.19
N LEU A 562 25.29 22.19 -20.69
CA LEU A 562 24.43 21.20 -21.35
C LEU A 562 23.32 21.87 -22.14
N ASP A 563 23.04 21.34 -23.32
CA ASP A 563 21.89 21.69 -24.13
C ASP A 563 21.34 20.45 -24.87
N HIS A 564 20.05 20.23 -24.81
CA HIS A 564 19.36 19.10 -25.45
C HIS A 564 20.03 17.72 -25.23
N GLY A 565 20.59 17.50 -24.04
CA GLY A 565 21.25 16.24 -23.67
C GLY A 565 22.71 16.11 -24.17
N HIS A 566 23.33 17.17 -24.69
CA HIS A 566 24.74 17.21 -25.12
C HIS A 566 25.54 18.20 -24.28
N ILE A 567 26.83 17.95 -24.08
CA ILE A 567 27.78 18.96 -23.63
C ILE A 567 28.14 19.82 -24.83
N VAL A 568 27.79 21.11 -24.78
CA VAL A 568 28.02 22.06 -25.89
C VAL A 568 29.24 22.97 -25.64
N ASP A 569 29.62 23.19 -24.41
CA ASP A 569 30.79 23.98 -24.03
C ASP A 569 31.34 23.62 -22.66
N THR A 570 32.61 23.85 -22.41
CA THR A 570 33.28 23.64 -21.13
C THR A 570 34.38 24.68 -20.94
N GLY A 571 34.47 25.24 -19.75
CA GLY A 571 35.52 26.25 -19.42
C GLY A 571 35.25 26.93 -18.09
N THR A 572 36.04 27.93 -17.77
CA THR A 572 35.81 28.83 -16.65
C THR A 572 34.75 29.90 -16.97
N HIS A 573 34.24 30.59 -15.99
CA HIS A 573 33.26 31.67 -16.20
C HIS A 573 33.77 32.73 -17.20
N ALA A 574 35.01 33.19 -17.02
CA ALA A 574 35.59 34.20 -17.88
C ALA A 574 35.74 33.73 -19.34
N GLU A 575 36.22 32.51 -19.57
CA GLU A 575 36.38 31.92 -20.89
C GLU A 575 35.03 31.78 -21.62
N LEU A 576 34.01 31.25 -20.93
CA LEU A 576 32.68 30.99 -21.52
C LEU A 576 31.93 32.29 -21.83
N VAL A 577 32.08 33.32 -21.00
CA VAL A 577 31.52 34.66 -21.31
C VAL A 577 32.22 35.28 -22.51
N ALA A 578 33.55 35.17 -22.58
CA ALA A 578 34.33 35.71 -23.73
C ALA A 578 33.99 35.04 -25.06
N ARG A 579 33.65 33.74 -25.05
CA ARG A 579 33.21 33.00 -26.23
C ARG A 579 31.85 33.41 -26.78
N GLY A 580 30.99 34.08 -25.99
CA GLY A 580 29.69 34.59 -26.43
C GLY A 580 28.63 33.52 -26.74
N GLY A 581 28.85 32.26 -26.32
CA GLY A 581 27.99 31.10 -26.59
C GLY A 581 26.69 31.05 -25.76
N LEU A 582 26.10 29.84 -25.64
CA LEU A 582 24.89 29.61 -24.85
C LEU A 582 25.05 30.08 -23.40
N TYR A 583 26.20 29.80 -22.78
CA TYR A 583 26.50 30.21 -21.41
C TYR A 583 26.45 31.74 -21.24
N ALA A 584 27.08 32.50 -22.13
CA ALA A 584 27.09 33.96 -22.06
C ALA A 584 25.67 34.54 -22.14
N ARG A 585 24.81 33.97 -22.99
CA ARG A 585 23.39 34.35 -23.09
C ARG A 585 22.62 34.04 -21.78
N LEU A 586 22.80 32.83 -21.21
CA LEU A 586 22.19 32.46 -19.95
C LEU A 586 22.65 33.34 -18.80
N ALA A 587 23.95 33.62 -18.78
CA ALA A 587 24.56 34.52 -17.80
C ALA A 587 23.98 35.93 -17.93
N ALA A 588 23.90 36.52 -19.08
CA ALA A 588 23.33 37.85 -19.29
C ALA A 588 21.85 37.94 -18.83
N MET A 589 21.03 36.97 -19.23
CA MET A 589 19.61 36.95 -18.84
C MET A 589 19.37 36.83 -17.32
N GLN A 590 20.27 36.17 -16.59
CA GLN A 590 20.16 36.06 -15.12
C GLN A 590 20.72 37.27 -14.38
N PHE A 591 21.61 38.09 -14.99
CA PHE A 591 22.32 39.20 -14.36
C PHE A 591 21.72 40.56 -14.65
N GLU A 592 20.97 40.75 -15.71
CA GLU A 592 20.18 41.97 -15.95
C GLU A 592 19.04 42.13 -14.92
N LEU A 593 18.73 41.11 -14.14
CA LEU A 593 17.70 41.12 -13.10
C LEU A 593 18.25 41.46 -11.69
N GLU A 594 19.57 41.57 -11.48
CA GLU A 594 20.15 42.11 -10.23
C GLU A 594 20.60 43.56 -10.46
N PRO A 595 19.87 44.56 -9.92
CA PRO A 595 20.34 45.95 -9.98
C PRO A 595 21.67 46.05 -9.23
N ALA A 596 22.71 46.54 -9.90
CA ALA A 596 23.99 46.87 -9.26
C ALA A 596 23.72 47.74 -8.03
N SER A 597 24.09 47.25 -6.83
CA SER A 597 24.07 48.05 -5.63
C SER A 597 24.89 49.29 -5.86
N PRO A 598 24.38 50.51 -5.60
CA PRO A 598 25.20 51.72 -5.77
C PRO A 598 26.36 51.65 -4.82
N VAL A 599 27.58 51.69 -5.39
CA VAL A 599 28.81 51.93 -4.63
C VAL A 599 28.63 53.27 -3.93
N SER A 600 28.42 53.26 -2.63
CA SER A 600 28.49 54.48 -1.80
C SER A 600 29.92 54.97 -1.78
N GLY A 601 30.23 55.89 -2.68
CA GLY A 601 31.39 56.72 -2.64
C GLY A 601 31.07 58.02 -1.92
N ALA A 602 31.93 58.35 -1.01
CA ALA A 602 32.21 59.55 -0.23
C ALA A 602 31.82 59.46 1.23
#